data_84c4ba392a8355b1e7b5974be2ed6b03
#
_entry.id   84c4ba392a8355b1e7b5974be2ed6b03
#
_cell.length_a   1.000
_cell.length_b   1.000
_cell.length_c   1.000
_cell.angle_alpha   90.00
_cell.angle_beta   90.00
_cell.angle_gamma   90.00
#
_symmetry.space_group_name_H-M   'P 1'
#
loop_
_entity.id
_entity.type
_entity.pdbx_description
1 polymer ?
#
loop_
_entity_poly.entity_id
_entity_poly.type
_entity_poly.pdbx_seq_one_letter_code
_entity_poly.pdbx_strand_id
1 'polypeptide(L)'
;ELAIAYQITDPPLIHNVKVNNGSKPRGLCWHWAEDLEKRLLAEGFATLDMHRAIANGNSRILLDHSTAIISAAGAQMEAGLVLDPWRQGGELFWSPVMSDPRYDWEPREEVLRRNGRVRYVQAGMEG
;
A
#
# COMPACT_ATOMS: atom_id res chain seq x y z
N GLU A 1 -3.05 -11.04 -11.76
CA GLU A 1 -3.72 -11.97 -10.85
C GLU A 1 -4.61 -11.24 -9.83
N LEU A 2 -4.03 -10.35 -9.00
CA LEU A 2 -4.82 -9.57 -8.04
C LEU A 2 -5.84 -8.65 -8.74
N ALA A 3 -5.48 -8.03 -9.86
CA ALA A 3 -6.40 -7.18 -10.60
C ALA A 3 -7.65 -7.95 -11.04
N ILE A 4 -7.48 -9.20 -11.42
CA ILE A 4 -8.61 -10.07 -11.78
C ILE A 4 -9.43 -10.40 -10.54
N ALA A 5 -8.76 -10.77 -9.44
CA ALA A 5 -9.45 -11.08 -8.19
C ALA A 5 -10.25 -9.88 -7.66
N TYR A 6 -9.75 -8.67 -7.84
CA TYR A 6 -10.44 -7.43 -7.41
C TYR A 6 -11.47 -6.94 -8.42
N GLN A 7 -11.56 -7.57 -9.58
CA GLN A 7 -12.48 -7.18 -10.66
C GLN A 7 -12.26 -5.72 -11.11
N ILE A 8 -10.99 -5.36 -11.36
CA ILE A 8 -10.63 -4.00 -11.78
C ILE A 8 -11.12 -3.76 -13.21
N THR A 9 -11.98 -2.76 -13.37
CA THR A 9 -12.52 -2.32 -14.67
C THR A 9 -12.51 -0.80 -14.81
N ASP A 10 -12.06 -0.07 -13.78
CA ASP A 10 -12.14 1.38 -13.70
C ASP A 10 -10.83 1.96 -13.18
N PRO A 11 -10.61 3.28 -13.37
CA PRO A 11 -9.51 3.98 -12.70
C PRO A 11 -9.60 3.86 -11.16
N PRO A 12 -8.48 4.04 -10.45
CA PRO A 12 -8.41 3.74 -9.02
C PRO A 12 -9.48 4.40 -8.15
N LEU A 13 -9.72 5.69 -8.32
CA LEU A 13 -10.69 6.40 -7.49
C LEU A 13 -12.12 5.93 -7.73
N ILE A 14 -12.47 5.61 -8.97
CA ILE A 14 -13.80 5.08 -9.30
C ILE A 14 -13.94 3.68 -8.70
N HIS A 15 -12.90 2.87 -8.80
CA HIS A 15 -12.90 1.54 -8.18
C HIS A 15 -13.07 1.63 -6.67
N ASN A 16 -12.41 2.60 -6.01
CA ASN A 16 -12.59 2.82 -4.57
C ASN A 16 -14.06 3.06 -4.21
N VAL A 17 -14.78 3.87 -4.99
CA VAL A 17 -16.22 4.09 -4.76
C VAL A 17 -16.98 2.79 -4.84
N LYS A 18 -16.68 1.94 -5.81
CA LYS A 18 -17.36 0.65 -5.99
C LYS A 18 -17.05 -0.34 -4.88
N VAL A 19 -15.82 -0.33 -4.35
CA VAL A 19 -15.49 -1.14 -3.18
C VAL A 19 -16.28 -0.66 -1.96
N ASN A 20 -16.30 0.66 -1.74
CA ASN A 20 -16.97 1.24 -0.58
C ASN A 20 -18.48 1.07 -0.60
N ASN A 21 -19.10 1.00 -1.77
CA ASN A 21 -20.54 0.76 -1.89
C ASN A 21 -20.92 -0.72 -2.02
N GLY A 22 -19.95 -1.63 -1.95
CA GLY A 22 -20.18 -3.08 -1.99
C GLY A 22 -20.25 -3.70 -3.39
N SER A 23 -20.10 -2.90 -4.47
CA SER A 23 -20.17 -3.43 -5.84
C SER A 23 -18.95 -4.23 -6.25
N LYS A 24 -17.80 -3.97 -5.63
CA LYS A 24 -16.54 -4.66 -5.89
C LYS A 24 -15.96 -5.20 -4.59
N PRO A 25 -15.25 -6.34 -4.61
CA PRO A 25 -14.83 -7.01 -3.38
C PRO A 25 -13.68 -6.34 -2.64
N ARG A 26 -12.67 -5.92 -3.37
CA ARG A 26 -11.43 -5.34 -2.83
C ARG A 26 -10.80 -4.44 -3.88
N GLY A 27 -9.76 -3.70 -3.49
CA GLY A 27 -8.99 -2.87 -4.44
C GLY A 27 -8.74 -1.46 -3.94
N LEU A 28 -9.01 -1.17 -2.65
CA LEU A 28 -8.48 0.03 -2.02
C LEU A 28 -6.95 -0.08 -1.93
N CYS A 29 -6.26 1.04 -1.79
CA CYS A 29 -4.80 1.03 -1.78
C CYS A 29 -4.23 0.08 -0.73
N TRP A 30 -4.80 0.04 0.46
CA TRP A 30 -4.30 -0.84 1.51
C TRP A 30 -4.63 -2.32 1.26
N HIS A 31 -5.69 -2.63 0.51
CA HIS A 31 -5.95 -4.00 0.05
C HIS A 31 -4.80 -4.50 -0.82
N TRP A 32 -4.40 -3.68 -1.81
CA TRP A 32 -3.29 -3.99 -2.67
C TRP A 32 -2.00 -4.21 -1.89
N ALA A 33 -1.71 -3.29 -0.96
CA ALA A 33 -0.49 -3.35 -0.15
C ALA A 33 -0.45 -4.60 0.72
N GLU A 34 -1.57 -4.91 1.39
CA GLU A 34 -1.67 -6.09 2.25
C GLU A 34 -1.54 -7.39 1.46
N ASP A 35 -2.28 -7.53 0.38
CA ASP A 35 -2.29 -8.76 -0.41
C ASP A 35 -0.95 -8.97 -1.13
N LEU A 36 -0.33 -7.89 -1.61
CA LEU A 36 0.99 -7.96 -2.22
C LEU A 36 2.04 -8.39 -1.19
N GLU A 37 2.02 -7.81 -0.01
CA GLU A 37 2.90 -8.21 1.08
C GLU A 37 2.75 -9.70 1.42
N LYS A 38 1.53 -10.16 1.61
CA LYS A 38 1.26 -11.57 1.91
C LYS A 38 1.79 -12.51 0.84
N ARG A 39 1.58 -12.18 -0.42
CA ARG A 39 2.02 -13.03 -1.52
C ARG A 39 3.55 -13.06 -1.65
N LEU A 40 4.19 -11.91 -1.48
CA LEU A 40 5.65 -11.85 -1.55
C LEU A 40 6.30 -12.55 -0.35
N LEU A 41 5.74 -12.42 0.84
CA LEU A 41 6.21 -13.16 2.01
C LEU A 41 6.07 -14.66 1.83
N ALA A 42 5.00 -15.11 1.18
CA ALA A 42 4.77 -16.52 0.89
C ALA A 42 5.81 -17.12 -0.06
N GLU A 43 6.47 -16.31 -0.88
CA GLU A 43 7.55 -16.76 -1.75
C GLU A 43 8.84 -17.09 -0.97
N GLY A 44 8.97 -16.62 0.27
CA GLY A 44 10.08 -16.98 1.14
C GLY A 44 11.43 -16.40 0.72
N PHE A 45 11.48 -15.21 0.14
CA PHE A 45 12.74 -14.59 -0.27
C PHE A 45 13.66 -14.36 0.94
N ALA A 46 14.84 -14.93 0.92
CA ALA A 46 15.82 -14.77 1.99
C ALA A 46 16.60 -13.43 1.88
N THR A 47 16.58 -12.81 0.72
CA THR A 47 17.38 -11.62 0.41
C THR A 47 16.59 -10.32 0.42
N LEU A 48 15.29 -10.39 0.69
CA LEU A 48 14.40 -9.23 0.66
C LEU A 48 13.64 -9.10 1.97
N ASP A 49 13.45 -7.85 2.39
CA ASP A 49 12.54 -7.46 3.45
C ASP A 49 11.33 -6.71 2.88
N MET A 50 10.19 -6.92 3.52
CA MET A 50 8.95 -6.24 3.16
C MET A 50 8.67 -5.12 4.16
N HIS A 51 8.21 -3.98 3.65
CA HIS A 51 7.81 -2.83 4.46
C HIS A 51 6.42 -2.37 4.03
N ARG A 52 5.70 -1.76 4.97
CA ARG A 52 4.44 -1.08 4.68
C ARG A 52 4.64 0.42 4.89
N ALA A 53 4.13 1.22 3.98
CA ALA A 53 4.31 2.67 4.01
C ALA A 53 3.01 3.41 3.74
N ILE A 54 2.92 4.62 4.28
CA ILE A 54 1.81 5.53 4.07
C ILE A 54 2.36 6.88 3.64
N ALA A 55 1.72 7.49 2.66
CA ALA A 55 1.96 8.87 2.24
C ALA A 55 0.75 9.72 2.60
N ASN A 56 0.98 11.01 2.78
CA ASN A 56 -0.06 12.00 3.12
C ASN A 56 -0.75 11.75 4.47
N GLY A 57 -0.13 10.98 5.36
CA GLY A 57 -0.72 10.65 6.66
C GLY A 57 -0.92 11.84 7.58
N ASN A 58 -0.25 12.96 7.32
CA ASN A 58 -0.39 14.20 8.08
C ASN A 58 -1.35 15.20 7.44
N SER A 59 -1.79 14.95 6.22
CA SER A 59 -2.64 15.88 5.50
C SER A 59 -4.09 15.79 5.97
N ARG A 60 -4.74 16.95 6.09
CA ARG A 60 -6.19 17.04 6.32
C ARG A 60 -6.96 17.13 5.01
N ILE A 61 -6.27 17.37 3.91
CA ILE A 61 -6.88 17.63 2.60
C ILE A 61 -6.66 16.46 1.66
N LEU A 62 -5.42 15.94 1.61
CA LEU A 62 -5.07 14.82 0.74
C LEU A 62 -5.41 13.51 1.41
N LEU A 63 -5.95 12.57 0.63
CA LEU A 63 -6.16 11.20 1.12
C LEU A 63 -4.81 10.54 1.40
N ASP A 64 -4.72 9.84 2.51
CA ASP A 64 -3.57 9.00 2.77
C ASP A 64 -3.54 7.82 1.78
N HIS A 65 -2.34 7.43 1.36
CA HIS A 65 -2.13 6.35 0.42
C HIS A 65 -1.19 5.32 1.04
N SER A 66 -1.55 4.05 0.89
CA SER A 66 -0.78 2.93 1.44
C SER A 66 -0.14 2.13 0.31
N THR A 67 1.07 1.64 0.57
CA THR A 67 1.76 0.77 -0.36
C THR A 67 2.66 -0.23 0.34
N ALA A 68 3.20 -1.18 -0.44
CA ALA A 68 4.25 -2.09 -0.01
C ALA A 68 5.58 -1.64 -0.61
N ILE A 69 6.65 -1.86 0.14
CA ILE A 69 8.03 -1.55 -0.27
C ILE A 69 8.88 -2.79 -0.05
N ILE A 70 9.75 -3.10 -1.00
CA ILE A 70 10.78 -4.14 -0.82
C ILE A 70 12.15 -3.49 -0.69
N SER A 71 12.98 -4.07 0.16
CA SER A 71 14.38 -3.67 0.28
C SER A 71 15.27 -4.90 0.30
N ALA A 72 16.57 -4.69 0.17
CA ALA A 72 17.52 -5.75 0.50
C ALA A 72 17.35 -6.12 1.98
N ALA A 73 17.54 -7.38 2.32
CA ALA A 73 17.40 -7.86 3.70
C ALA A 73 18.33 -7.06 4.63
N GLY A 74 17.76 -6.54 5.71
CA GLY A 74 18.46 -5.69 6.68
C GLY A 74 18.57 -4.22 6.30
N ALA A 75 18.21 -3.83 5.09
CA ALA A 75 18.20 -2.44 4.68
C ALA A 75 16.94 -1.72 5.16
N GLN A 76 17.04 -0.40 5.29
CA GLN A 76 15.88 0.41 5.66
C GLN A 76 14.95 0.61 4.48
N MET A 77 13.70 0.96 4.80
CA MET A 77 12.66 1.20 3.80
C MET A 77 13.08 2.21 2.74
N GLU A 78 13.77 3.28 3.15
CA GLU A 78 14.18 4.38 2.27
C GLU A 78 15.15 3.96 1.18
N ALA A 79 15.86 2.84 1.38
CA ALA A 79 16.76 2.26 0.39
C ALA A 79 16.06 1.28 -0.56
N GLY A 80 14.76 1.10 -0.40
CA GLY A 80 13.98 0.11 -1.13
C GLY A 80 13.29 0.62 -2.38
N LEU A 81 12.41 -0.22 -2.90
CA LEU A 81 11.57 0.05 -4.06
C LEU A 81 10.11 0.05 -3.66
N VAL A 82 9.39 1.10 -4.06
CA VAL A 82 7.93 1.19 -3.95
C VAL A 82 7.31 0.23 -4.95
N LEU A 83 6.31 -0.52 -4.50
CA LEU A 83 5.49 -1.38 -5.33
C LEU A 83 4.03 -0.93 -5.18
N ASP A 84 3.52 -0.23 -6.18
CA ASP A 84 2.19 0.39 -6.10
C ASP A 84 1.31 -0.01 -7.29
N PRO A 85 0.54 -1.08 -7.15
CA PRO A 85 -0.38 -1.50 -8.20
C PRO A 85 -1.68 -0.70 -8.22
N TRP A 86 -1.96 0.11 -7.17
CA TRP A 86 -3.21 0.86 -7.10
C TRP A 86 -3.24 2.06 -8.04
N ARG A 87 -2.17 2.87 -8.05
CA ARG A 87 -2.18 4.18 -8.74
C ARG A 87 -2.38 4.11 -10.25
N GLN A 88 -2.08 2.96 -10.87
CA GLN A 88 -2.27 2.72 -12.30
C GLN A 88 -3.33 1.66 -12.58
N GLY A 89 -4.25 1.45 -11.64
CA GLY A 89 -5.42 0.59 -11.88
C GLY A 89 -5.10 -0.87 -12.13
N GLY A 90 -4.14 -1.43 -11.39
CA GLY A 90 -3.78 -2.83 -11.49
C GLY A 90 -2.49 -3.12 -12.26
N GLU A 91 -1.92 -2.10 -12.90
CA GLU A 91 -0.56 -2.18 -13.43
C GLU A 91 0.43 -1.79 -12.34
N LEU A 92 1.52 -2.53 -12.21
CA LEU A 92 2.51 -2.24 -11.19
C LEU A 92 3.31 -0.99 -11.54
N PHE A 93 3.15 0.05 -10.75
CA PHE A 93 4.11 1.15 -10.69
C PHE A 93 5.21 0.78 -9.71
N TRP A 94 6.47 1.03 -10.06
CA TRP A 94 7.59 0.85 -9.15
C TRP A 94 8.60 1.96 -9.31
N SER A 95 9.30 2.29 -8.22
CA SER A 95 10.30 3.34 -8.19
C SER A 95 11.14 3.19 -6.92
N PRO A 96 12.41 3.61 -6.92
CA PRO A 96 13.10 3.81 -5.66
C PRO A 96 12.27 4.72 -4.74
N VAL A 97 12.24 4.40 -3.44
CA VAL A 97 11.41 5.14 -2.47
C VAL A 97 11.67 6.64 -2.54
N MET A 98 12.94 7.04 -2.56
CA MET A 98 13.34 8.45 -2.54
C MET A 98 13.15 9.15 -3.89
N SER A 99 12.83 8.42 -4.94
CA SER A 99 12.62 8.96 -6.30
C SER A 99 11.17 8.89 -6.75
N ASP A 100 10.24 8.51 -5.87
CA ASP A 100 8.82 8.49 -6.23
C ASP A 100 8.37 9.91 -6.57
N PRO A 101 7.90 10.17 -7.81
CA PRO A 101 7.55 11.52 -8.23
C PRO A 101 6.26 12.05 -7.61
N ARG A 102 5.48 11.21 -6.97
CA ARG A 102 4.14 11.56 -6.49
C ARG A 102 4.01 11.57 -4.97
N TYR A 103 4.73 10.70 -4.27
CA TYR A 103 4.54 10.49 -2.84
C TYR A 103 5.84 10.53 -2.06
N ASP A 104 5.75 11.09 -0.85
CA ASP A 104 6.78 10.98 0.18
C ASP A 104 6.33 9.91 1.17
N TRP A 105 7.11 8.84 1.28
CA TRP A 105 6.71 7.67 2.04
C TRP A 105 7.24 7.69 3.47
N GLU A 106 6.38 7.33 4.41
CA GLU A 106 6.73 7.13 5.81
C GLU A 106 6.38 5.71 6.23
N PRO A 107 7.13 5.11 7.18
CA PRO A 107 6.77 3.79 7.70
C PRO A 107 5.35 3.81 8.27
N ARG A 108 4.54 2.84 7.87
CA ARG A 108 3.12 2.74 8.26
C ARG A 108 2.95 2.76 9.79
N GLU A 109 3.78 2.01 10.50
CA GLU A 109 3.70 1.92 11.96
C GLU A 109 3.88 3.29 12.62
N GLU A 110 4.82 4.09 12.15
CA GLU A 110 5.06 5.44 12.68
C GLU A 110 3.88 6.36 12.43
N VAL A 111 3.31 6.32 11.22
CA VAL A 111 2.16 7.15 10.87
C VAL A 111 0.95 6.80 11.73
N LEU A 112 0.66 5.51 11.87
CA LEU A 112 -0.48 5.05 12.66
C LEU A 112 -0.31 5.40 14.14
N ARG A 113 0.89 5.25 14.67
CA ARG A 113 1.19 5.60 16.07
C ARG A 113 1.01 7.10 16.29
N ARG A 114 1.59 7.93 15.44
CA ARG A 114 1.49 9.40 15.52
C ARG A 114 0.05 9.88 15.43
N ASN A 115 -0.75 9.24 14.59
CA ASN A 115 -2.15 9.62 14.38
C ASN A 115 -3.13 8.92 15.34
N GLY A 116 -2.62 8.11 16.28
CA GLY A 116 -3.46 7.39 17.24
C GLY A 116 -4.28 6.27 16.65
N ARG A 117 -3.87 5.72 15.51
CA ARG A 117 -4.62 4.67 14.79
C ARG A 117 -4.19 3.24 15.11
N VAL A 118 -3.20 3.05 15.96
CA VAL A 118 -2.66 1.71 16.28
C VAL A 118 -3.77 0.79 16.76
N ARG A 119 -4.66 1.29 17.61
CA ARG A 119 -5.80 0.51 18.12
C ARG A 119 -6.74 0.04 17.03
N TYR A 120 -6.90 0.81 15.94
CA TYR A 120 -7.74 0.42 14.81
C TYR A 120 -7.10 -0.70 14.00
N VAL A 121 -5.78 -0.66 13.86
CA VAL A 121 -5.03 -1.74 13.23
C VAL A 121 -5.23 -3.05 14.00
N GLN A 122 -5.15 -3.00 15.33
CA GLN A 122 -5.39 -4.17 16.20
C GLN A 122 -6.80 -4.72 16.05
N ALA A 123 -7.76 -3.87 15.78
CA ALA A 123 -9.15 -4.27 15.53
C ALA A 123 -9.40 -4.69 14.07
N GLY A 124 -8.34 -4.76 13.23
CA GLY A 124 -8.46 -5.13 11.83
C GLY A 124 -8.86 -3.98 10.90
N MET A 125 -8.84 -2.76 11.37
CA MET A 125 -9.16 -1.56 10.58
C MET A 125 -7.88 -0.93 10.03
N GLU A 126 -7.89 -0.60 8.74
CA GLU A 126 -6.77 0.06 8.06
C GLU A 126 -7.14 1.50 7.73
N GLY A 127 -6.22 2.39 7.99
CA GLY A 127 -6.41 3.80 7.70
C GLY A 127 -5.73 4.25 6.45
#